data_308d847850c9ba25af27f6fc4ff5942e
#
_entry.id   308d847850c9ba25af27f6fc4ff5942e
#
_cell.length_a   1.000
_cell.length_b   1.000
_cell.length_c   1.000
_cell.angle_alpha   90.00
_cell.angle_beta   90.00
_cell.angle_gamma   90.00
#
_symmetry.space_group_name_H-M   'P 1'
#
loop_
_entity.id
_entity.type
_entity.pdbx_description
1 polymer ?
#
loop_
_entity_poly.entity_id
_entity_poly.type
_entity_poly.pdbx_seq_one_letter_code
_entity_poly.pdbx_strand_id
1 'polypeptide(L)'
;MLNDRSREILGFIQAFKRERGFPPTIREIGEAFGISSTNGVRYHLSVLEKAGLLKRSGKISRGIESLGPASSGARGPASRGIPILGRVAAGQPILAEECYEGKLEPGELFGDPNGLFALRVRGDSMVDAGIFEGDYVVVRHQERASPGEMIVALLGDEATVKYYRRVRDEVELIPANPKYKPIVVREGSDFRILGIVRGVVRTLKR
;
A
#
# COMPACT_ATOMS: atom_id res chain seq x y z
N MET A 1 -32.63 -1.85 -13.92
CA MET A 1 -31.70 -1.76 -15.07
C MET A 1 -30.68 -0.69 -14.81
N LEU A 2 -29.40 -0.96 -15.10
CA LEU A 2 -28.38 0.06 -15.08
C LEU A 2 -28.63 1.06 -16.20
N ASN A 3 -28.67 2.35 -15.89
CA ASN A 3 -28.72 3.38 -16.92
C ASN A 3 -27.33 3.57 -17.57
N ASP A 4 -27.30 4.08 -18.78
CA ASP A 4 -26.07 4.22 -19.57
C ASP A 4 -25.04 5.10 -18.88
N ARG A 5 -25.48 6.16 -18.21
CA ARG A 5 -24.63 7.07 -17.44
C ARG A 5 -23.88 6.36 -16.29
N SER A 6 -24.56 5.44 -15.58
CA SER A 6 -23.90 4.64 -14.55
C SER A 6 -22.88 3.66 -15.13
N ARG A 7 -23.10 3.11 -16.32
CA ARG A 7 -22.14 2.26 -17.03
C ARG A 7 -20.90 3.04 -17.45
N GLU A 8 -21.07 4.23 -17.99
CA GLU A 8 -19.96 5.12 -18.36
C GLU A 8 -19.11 5.49 -17.14
N ILE A 9 -19.76 5.84 -16.02
CA ILE A 9 -19.07 6.13 -14.76
C ILE A 9 -18.28 4.91 -14.25
N LEU A 10 -18.83 3.69 -14.34
CA LEU A 10 -18.13 2.47 -13.99
C LEU A 10 -16.88 2.26 -14.86
N GLY A 11 -17.04 2.43 -16.19
CA GLY A 11 -15.93 2.36 -17.15
C GLY A 11 -14.83 3.37 -16.84
N PHE A 12 -15.21 4.61 -16.51
CA PHE A 12 -14.26 5.65 -16.11
C PHE A 12 -13.51 5.27 -14.81
N ILE A 13 -14.23 4.79 -13.77
CA ILE A 13 -13.61 4.36 -12.52
C ILE A 13 -12.59 3.25 -12.76
N GLN A 14 -12.92 2.29 -13.63
CA GLN A 14 -12.04 1.19 -13.99
C GLN A 14 -10.81 1.65 -14.79
N ALA A 15 -11.02 2.55 -15.77
CA ALA A 15 -9.94 3.13 -16.57
C ALA A 15 -9.00 3.97 -15.71
N PHE A 16 -9.55 4.86 -14.89
CA PHE A 16 -8.80 5.71 -13.98
C PHE A 16 -7.95 4.90 -12.98
N LYS A 17 -8.56 3.83 -12.39
CA LYS A 17 -7.85 2.92 -11.50
C LYS A 17 -6.75 2.14 -12.22
N ARG A 18 -6.94 1.79 -13.49
CA ARG A 18 -5.93 1.10 -14.31
C ARG A 18 -4.75 2.01 -14.65
N GLU A 19 -5.01 3.27 -14.96
CA GLU A 19 -3.98 4.23 -15.35
C GLU A 19 -3.20 4.79 -14.17
N ARG A 20 -3.90 5.07 -13.08
CA ARG A 20 -3.33 5.76 -11.91
C ARG A 20 -3.10 4.88 -10.68
N GLY A 21 -3.54 3.63 -10.70
CA GLY A 21 -3.35 2.66 -9.61
C GLY A 21 -4.36 2.78 -8.45
N PHE A 22 -5.19 3.84 -8.42
CA PHE A 22 -6.18 4.11 -7.39
C PHE A 22 -7.50 4.60 -8.00
N PRO A 23 -8.64 4.44 -7.32
CA PRO A 23 -9.92 4.90 -7.82
C PRO A 23 -10.05 6.44 -7.76
N PRO A 24 -10.85 7.04 -8.66
CA PRO A 24 -11.11 8.47 -8.64
C PRO A 24 -11.92 8.86 -7.40
N THR A 25 -11.77 10.12 -6.98
CA THR A 25 -12.62 10.75 -5.98
C THR A 25 -14.00 11.09 -6.57
N ILE A 26 -14.97 11.36 -5.68
CA ILE A 26 -16.31 11.84 -6.10
C ILE A 26 -16.21 13.14 -6.90
N ARG A 27 -15.24 14.00 -6.59
CA ARG A 27 -14.98 15.25 -7.34
C ARG A 27 -14.47 14.97 -8.74
N GLU A 28 -13.45 14.15 -8.90
CA GLU A 28 -12.89 13.76 -10.21
C GLU A 28 -13.94 13.10 -11.11
N ILE A 29 -14.83 12.27 -10.53
CA ILE A 29 -15.96 11.72 -11.27
C ILE A 29 -16.94 12.84 -11.68
N GLY A 30 -17.24 13.77 -10.78
CA GLY A 30 -18.11 14.91 -11.07
C GLY A 30 -17.58 15.77 -12.22
N GLU A 31 -16.31 16.11 -12.18
CA GLU A 31 -15.60 16.88 -13.21
C GLU A 31 -15.60 16.17 -14.56
N ALA A 32 -15.24 14.87 -14.58
CA ALA A 32 -15.18 14.07 -15.81
C ALA A 32 -16.55 13.93 -16.50
N PHE A 33 -17.64 13.95 -15.73
CA PHE A 33 -18.99 13.73 -16.24
C PHE A 33 -19.88 15.00 -16.23
N GLY A 34 -19.34 16.15 -15.88
CA GLY A 34 -20.10 17.40 -15.81
C GLY A 34 -21.21 17.39 -14.75
N ILE A 35 -21.03 16.60 -13.67
CA ILE A 35 -21.99 16.50 -12.56
C ILE A 35 -21.54 17.46 -11.44
N SER A 36 -22.19 18.63 -11.37
CA SER A 36 -21.86 19.68 -10.40
C SER A 36 -22.18 19.33 -8.94
N SER A 37 -23.10 18.39 -8.72
CA SER A 37 -23.52 17.95 -7.38
C SER A 37 -22.83 16.65 -6.96
N THR A 38 -22.19 16.65 -5.80
CA THR A 38 -21.65 15.41 -5.18
C THR A 38 -22.74 14.37 -4.90
N ASN A 39 -23.98 14.80 -4.70
CA ASN A 39 -25.11 13.89 -4.51
C ASN A 39 -25.50 13.19 -5.81
N GLY A 40 -25.37 13.85 -6.97
CA GLY A 40 -25.56 13.23 -8.28
C GLY A 40 -24.57 12.10 -8.53
N VAL A 41 -23.30 12.32 -8.24
CA VAL A 41 -22.28 11.27 -8.31
C VAL A 41 -22.58 10.13 -7.34
N ARG A 42 -22.93 10.44 -6.09
CA ARG A 42 -23.28 9.44 -5.08
C ARG A 42 -24.48 8.59 -5.47
N TYR A 43 -25.46 9.16 -6.15
CA TYR A 43 -26.59 8.42 -6.70
C TYR A 43 -26.13 7.32 -7.68
N HIS A 44 -25.30 7.67 -8.67
CA HIS A 44 -24.77 6.71 -9.63
C HIS A 44 -23.91 5.62 -8.97
N LEU A 45 -23.07 6.00 -8.01
CA LEU A 45 -22.28 5.05 -7.24
C LEU A 45 -23.17 4.10 -6.41
N SER A 46 -24.26 4.59 -5.83
CA SER A 46 -25.23 3.76 -5.10
C SER A 46 -25.96 2.76 -6.01
N VAL A 47 -26.30 3.17 -7.24
CA VAL A 47 -26.88 2.28 -8.25
C VAL A 47 -25.92 1.16 -8.63
N LEU A 48 -24.64 1.48 -8.82
CA LEU A 48 -23.58 0.51 -9.11
C LEU A 48 -23.32 -0.45 -7.93
N GLU A 49 -23.39 0.06 -6.70
CA GLU A 49 -23.23 -0.71 -5.49
C GLU A 49 -24.37 -1.70 -5.28
N LYS A 50 -25.63 -1.27 -5.48
CA LYS A 50 -26.82 -2.13 -5.46
C LYS A 50 -26.81 -3.19 -6.55
N ALA A 51 -26.18 -2.90 -7.69
CA ALA A 51 -25.98 -3.87 -8.77
C ALA A 51 -24.82 -4.84 -8.54
N GLY A 52 -24.11 -4.74 -7.41
CA GLY A 52 -22.97 -5.60 -7.09
C GLY A 52 -21.72 -5.36 -7.94
N LEU A 53 -21.66 -4.23 -8.65
CA LEU A 53 -20.55 -3.88 -9.55
C LEU A 53 -19.48 -3.01 -8.88
N LEU A 54 -19.78 -2.51 -7.67
CA LEU A 54 -18.95 -1.59 -6.93
C LEU A 54 -19.18 -1.79 -5.42
N LYS A 55 -18.12 -1.66 -4.62
CA LYS A 55 -18.18 -1.62 -3.15
C LYS A 55 -17.57 -0.32 -2.69
N ARG A 56 -18.18 0.35 -1.73
CA ARG A 56 -17.62 1.54 -1.09
C ARG A 56 -17.19 1.20 0.33
N SER A 57 -15.93 1.44 0.63
CA SER A 57 -15.45 1.40 2.01
C SER A 57 -15.70 2.75 2.64
N GLY A 58 -16.59 2.82 3.62
CA GLY A 58 -17.02 3.93 4.47
C GLY A 58 -16.34 5.30 4.26
N LYS A 59 -16.16 6.14 5.16
CA LYS A 59 -15.76 7.57 5.12
C LYS A 59 -14.41 7.94 4.45
N ILE A 60 -13.83 7.09 3.58
CA ILE A 60 -12.52 7.31 2.96
C ILE A 60 -12.71 7.95 1.57
N SER A 61 -11.96 9.01 1.30
CA SER A 61 -12.07 9.85 0.08
C SER A 61 -11.90 9.08 -1.25
N ARG A 62 -11.23 7.92 -1.26
CA ARG A 62 -10.98 7.02 -2.41
C ARG A 62 -11.45 5.58 -2.16
N GLY A 63 -12.41 5.39 -1.29
CA GLY A 63 -12.93 4.07 -0.90
C GLY A 63 -13.86 3.41 -1.92
N ILE A 64 -13.63 3.59 -3.22
CA ILE A 64 -14.42 3.01 -4.30
C ILE A 64 -13.71 1.76 -4.83
N GLU A 65 -14.29 0.60 -4.63
CA GLU A 65 -13.79 -0.67 -5.12
C GLU A 65 -14.73 -1.23 -6.18
N SER A 66 -14.29 -1.30 -7.46
CA SER A 66 -15.09 -1.91 -8.52
C SER A 66 -15.05 -3.43 -8.40
N LEU A 67 -16.20 -4.04 -8.20
CA LEU A 67 -16.42 -5.47 -8.29
C LEU A 67 -16.74 -5.80 -9.76
N GLY A 68 -15.71 -5.99 -10.58
CA GLY A 68 -15.91 -6.48 -11.95
C GLY A 68 -16.42 -7.91 -11.95
N PRO A 69 -17.22 -8.35 -12.96
CA PRO A 69 -17.57 -9.75 -13.09
C PRO A 69 -16.29 -10.57 -13.14
N ALA A 70 -16.27 -11.68 -12.42
CA ALA A 70 -15.21 -12.67 -12.49
C ALA A 70 -15.13 -13.21 -13.92
N SER A 71 -14.41 -12.54 -14.80
CA SER A 71 -14.09 -13.06 -16.12
C SER A 71 -13.03 -14.13 -15.97
N SER A 72 -13.47 -15.37 -15.88
CA SER A 72 -12.68 -16.52 -16.25
C SER A 72 -12.28 -16.35 -17.71
N GLY A 73 -11.01 -16.09 -17.97
CA GLY A 73 -10.49 -16.13 -19.33
C GLY A 73 -9.60 -14.93 -19.68
N ALA A 74 -8.31 -15.24 -19.86
CA ALA A 74 -7.26 -14.42 -20.47
C ALA A 74 -6.85 -13.16 -19.67
N ARG A 75 -6.07 -13.38 -18.61
CA ARG A 75 -5.18 -12.37 -18.05
C ARG A 75 -3.98 -12.16 -18.99
N GLY A 76 -4.09 -11.17 -19.86
CA GLY A 76 -2.88 -10.48 -20.29
C GLY A 76 -2.31 -9.72 -19.07
N PRO A 77 -0.99 -9.63 -18.90
CA PRO A 77 -0.39 -9.07 -17.68
C PRO A 77 -0.51 -7.54 -17.68
N ALA A 78 -1.62 -7.02 -17.16
CA ALA A 78 -1.55 -5.70 -16.55
C ALA A 78 -0.82 -5.91 -15.22
N SER A 79 0.50 -5.85 -15.23
CA SER A 79 1.34 -6.03 -14.06
C SER A 79 0.97 -4.97 -13.03
N ARG A 80 0.22 -5.38 -12.02
CA ARG A 80 -0.01 -4.61 -10.81
C ARG A 80 1.29 -4.62 -10.02
N GLY A 81 2.23 -3.76 -10.37
CA GLY A 81 3.49 -3.68 -9.66
C GLY A 81 3.29 -3.20 -8.23
N ILE A 82 4.24 -3.53 -7.40
CA ILE A 82 4.32 -3.10 -6.01
C ILE A 82 4.85 -1.66 -5.99
N PRO A 83 4.14 -0.70 -5.36
CA PRO A 83 4.60 0.67 -5.28
C PRO A 83 5.91 0.77 -4.49
N ILE A 84 6.87 1.50 -5.02
CA ILE A 84 8.09 1.87 -4.30
C ILE A 84 7.83 3.22 -3.64
N LEU A 85 7.97 3.25 -2.32
CA LEU A 85 7.82 4.46 -1.52
C LEU A 85 9.19 4.99 -1.15
N GLY A 86 9.42 6.28 -1.32
CA GLY A 86 10.67 6.94 -1.00
C GLY A 86 10.78 7.29 0.47
N ARG A 87 10.05 8.29 0.90
CA ARG A 87 10.04 8.74 2.29
C ARG A 87 8.65 8.53 2.89
N VAL A 88 8.58 7.85 4.03
CA VAL A 88 7.33 7.70 4.78
C VAL A 88 7.38 8.67 5.95
N ALA A 89 6.46 9.65 5.96
CA ALA A 89 6.39 10.65 7.01
C ALA A 89 5.30 10.31 8.05
N ALA A 90 5.51 10.76 9.29
CA ALA A 90 4.50 10.67 10.34
C ALA A 90 3.27 11.52 9.98
N GLY A 91 2.07 11.00 10.28
CA GLY A 91 0.80 11.72 10.06
C GLY A 91 0.21 11.60 8.66
N GLN A 92 0.94 11.08 7.66
CA GLN A 92 0.40 10.85 6.32
C GLN A 92 0.04 9.37 6.09
N PRO A 93 -0.97 9.07 5.23
CA PRO A 93 -1.20 7.69 4.79
C PRO A 93 0.03 7.15 4.06
N ILE A 94 0.43 5.91 4.36
CA ILE A 94 1.63 5.26 3.79
C ILE A 94 1.62 5.27 2.25
N LEU A 95 0.44 5.18 1.63
CA LEU A 95 0.25 5.20 0.19
C LEU A 95 -0.17 6.59 -0.33
N ALA A 96 0.25 7.68 0.31
CA ALA A 96 0.06 9.03 -0.23
C ALA A 96 0.90 9.21 -1.51
N GLU A 97 0.35 9.92 -2.50
CA GLU A 97 1.01 10.13 -3.82
C GLU A 97 2.39 10.78 -3.71
N GLU A 98 2.59 11.60 -2.70
CA GLU A 98 3.86 12.31 -2.45
C GLU A 98 5.02 11.38 -2.06
N CYS A 99 4.71 10.14 -1.64
CA CYS A 99 5.70 9.14 -1.25
C CYS A 99 6.15 8.23 -2.40
N TYR A 100 5.60 8.39 -3.60
CA TYR A 100 5.80 7.48 -4.73
C TYR A 100 7.11 7.77 -5.47
N GLU A 101 8.04 6.81 -5.50
CA GLU A 101 9.30 6.90 -6.27
C GLU A 101 9.29 6.01 -7.52
N GLY A 102 8.35 5.07 -7.62
CA GLY A 102 8.30 4.15 -8.74
C GLY A 102 7.48 2.90 -8.47
N LYS A 103 7.73 1.86 -9.25
CA LYS A 103 7.00 0.61 -9.23
C LYS A 103 7.95 -0.57 -9.40
N LEU A 104 7.76 -1.60 -8.58
CA LEU A 104 8.45 -2.87 -8.69
C LEU A 104 7.52 -3.89 -9.34
N GLU A 105 7.98 -4.58 -10.39
CA GLU A 105 7.21 -5.60 -11.10
C GLU A 105 7.84 -6.99 -10.89
N PRO A 106 7.65 -7.62 -9.72
CA PRO A 106 8.30 -8.90 -9.40
C PRO A 106 7.55 -10.12 -9.98
N GLY A 107 6.59 -9.91 -10.90
CA GLY A 107 5.73 -10.95 -11.42
C GLY A 107 4.82 -11.56 -10.34
N GLU A 108 4.69 -12.88 -10.34
CA GLU A 108 3.85 -13.62 -9.39
C GLU A 108 4.56 -13.96 -8.06
N LEU A 109 5.81 -13.56 -7.90
CA LEU A 109 6.67 -13.97 -6.77
C LEU A 109 6.07 -13.64 -5.40
N PHE A 110 5.36 -12.52 -5.28
CA PHE A 110 4.73 -12.08 -4.04
C PHE A 110 3.20 -12.24 -4.02
N GLY A 111 2.63 -12.86 -5.04
CA GLY A 111 1.19 -13.08 -5.16
C GLY A 111 0.41 -11.77 -5.40
N ASP A 112 -0.74 -11.60 -4.72
CA ASP A 112 -1.56 -10.39 -4.87
C ASP A 112 -0.81 -9.15 -4.35
N PRO A 113 -0.52 -8.16 -5.21
CA PRO A 113 0.18 -6.93 -4.83
C PRO A 113 -0.67 -5.97 -3.98
N ASN A 114 -1.96 -6.22 -3.82
CA ASN A 114 -2.82 -5.38 -2.99
C ASN A 114 -2.34 -5.38 -1.54
N GLY A 115 -2.09 -4.19 -0.98
CA GLY A 115 -1.54 -4.02 0.36
C GLY A 115 -0.05 -4.35 0.48
N LEU A 116 0.66 -4.53 -0.65
CA LEU A 116 2.12 -4.54 -0.68
C LEU A 116 2.66 -3.17 -1.05
N PHE A 117 3.79 -2.83 -0.48
CA PHE A 117 4.62 -1.71 -0.89
C PHE A 117 6.09 -2.09 -0.76
N ALA A 118 6.97 -1.36 -1.41
CA ALA A 118 8.41 -1.55 -1.31
C ALA A 118 9.09 -0.29 -0.79
N LEU A 119 10.15 -0.47 -0.01
CA LEU A 119 11.02 0.59 0.48
C LEU A 119 12.46 0.29 0.11
N ARG A 120 13.19 1.32 -0.29
CA ARG A 120 14.61 1.20 -0.53
C ARG A 120 15.38 1.22 0.80
N VAL A 121 16.19 0.20 1.02
CA VAL A 121 17.01 0.05 2.22
C VAL A 121 18.14 1.08 2.23
N ARG A 122 18.35 1.71 3.38
CA ARG A 122 19.48 2.57 3.66
C ARG A 122 20.22 2.06 4.89
N GLY A 123 21.55 2.04 4.83
CA GLY A 123 22.40 1.54 5.89
C GLY A 123 22.51 0.02 5.94
N ASP A 124 23.21 -0.48 6.95
CA ASP A 124 23.68 -1.86 7.06
C ASP A 124 23.18 -2.60 8.32
N SER A 125 22.15 -2.08 8.99
CA SER A 125 21.68 -2.64 10.27
C SER A 125 21.06 -4.04 10.17
N MET A 126 20.82 -4.56 8.97
CA MET A 126 20.18 -5.87 8.71
C MET A 126 21.03 -6.79 7.82
N VAL A 127 22.35 -6.58 7.76
CA VAL A 127 23.24 -7.33 6.85
C VAL A 127 23.31 -8.81 7.17
N ASP A 128 23.24 -9.21 8.45
CA ASP A 128 23.26 -10.62 8.85
C ASP A 128 21.92 -11.34 8.53
N ALA A 129 20.90 -10.57 8.20
CA ALA A 129 19.64 -11.07 7.63
C ALA A 129 19.65 -11.08 6.09
N GLY A 130 20.80 -10.79 5.47
CA GLY A 130 20.95 -10.76 4.00
C GLY A 130 20.38 -9.52 3.34
N ILE A 131 20.04 -8.47 4.10
CA ILE A 131 19.49 -7.19 3.59
C ILE A 131 20.61 -6.15 3.60
N PHE A 132 20.90 -5.59 2.43
CA PHE A 132 21.99 -4.64 2.22
C PHE A 132 21.47 -3.29 1.75
N GLU A 133 22.31 -2.29 1.89
CA GLU A 133 22.00 -0.96 1.37
C GLU A 133 21.72 -1.00 -0.14
N GLY A 134 20.65 -0.32 -0.55
CA GLY A 134 20.19 -0.29 -1.93
C GLY A 134 19.20 -1.38 -2.32
N ASP A 135 18.99 -2.39 -1.49
CA ASP A 135 17.93 -3.39 -1.68
C ASP A 135 16.53 -2.75 -1.60
N TYR A 136 15.54 -3.44 -2.13
CA TYR A 136 14.13 -3.13 -1.89
C TYR A 136 13.52 -4.19 -0.99
N VAL A 137 13.00 -3.79 0.16
CA VAL A 137 12.19 -4.66 1.01
C VAL A 137 10.74 -4.55 0.57
N VAL A 138 10.13 -5.70 0.26
CA VAL A 138 8.70 -5.81 -0.04
C VAL A 138 7.96 -6.07 1.26
N VAL A 139 6.98 -5.23 1.55
CA VAL A 139 6.31 -5.13 2.83
C VAL A 139 4.80 -5.30 2.65
N ARG A 140 4.18 -6.14 3.47
CA ARG A 140 2.73 -6.19 3.60
C ARG A 140 2.29 -5.20 4.67
N HIS A 141 1.45 -4.26 4.25
CA HIS A 141 0.89 -3.26 5.16
C HIS A 141 0.03 -3.92 6.24
N GLN A 142 0.44 -3.78 7.49
CA GLN A 142 -0.32 -4.15 8.67
C GLN A 142 0.26 -3.49 9.92
N GLU A 143 -0.59 -3.19 10.89
CA GLU A 143 -0.22 -2.42 12.10
C GLU A 143 0.19 -3.33 13.28
N ARG A 144 0.17 -4.64 13.10
CA ARG A 144 0.48 -5.63 14.15
C ARG A 144 1.53 -6.59 13.65
N ALA A 145 2.39 -7.03 14.56
CA ALA A 145 3.41 -8.03 14.30
C ALA A 145 3.51 -9.02 15.45
N SER A 146 3.96 -10.23 15.15
CA SER A 146 4.30 -11.25 16.13
C SER A 146 5.80 -11.19 16.48
N PRO A 147 6.20 -11.56 17.71
CA PRO A 147 7.61 -11.63 18.06
C PRO A 147 8.41 -12.51 17.09
N GLY A 148 9.57 -12.02 16.66
CA GLY A 148 10.45 -12.68 15.69
C GLY A 148 10.18 -12.29 14.24
N GLU A 149 9.06 -11.63 13.93
CA GLU A 149 8.81 -11.13 12.58
C GLU A 149 9.71 -9.95 12.24
N MET A 150 10.13 -9.88 10.99
CA MET A 150 10.84 -8.73 10.45
C MET A 150 9.83 -7.68 10.00
N ILE A 151 9.92 -6.49 10.55
CA ILE A 151 8.97 -5.40 10.31
C ILE A 151 9.66 -4.18 9.71
N VAL A 152 8.85 -3.36 9.06
CA VAL A 152 9.17 -1.94 8.86
C VAL A 152 8.42 -1.17 9.94
N ALA A 153 9.16 -0.41 10.71
CA ALA A 153 8.64 0.46 11.76
C ALA A 153 8.95 1.92 11.43
N LEU A 154 8.07 2.81 11.81
CA LEU A 154 8.27 4.25 11.81
C LEU A 154 8.59 4.69 13.24
N LEU A 155 9.70 5.40 13.42
CA LEU A 155 10.11 6.04 14.67
C LEU A 155 10.25 7.54 14.41
N GLY A 156 9.30 8.33 14.91
CA GLY A 156 9.17 9.71 14.46
C GLY A 156 8.97 9.77 12.94
N ASP A 157 9.89 10.40 12.23
CA ASP A 157 9.85 10.55 10.76
C ASP A 157 10.76 9.55 10.01
N GLU A 158 11.32 8.56 10.70
CA GLU A 158 12.29 7.63 10.10
C GLU A 158 11.76 6.21 10.05
N ALA A 159 11.70 5.64 8.83
CA ALA A 159 11.35 4.24 8.63
C ALA A 159 12.58 3.35 8.81
N THR A 160 12.46 2.27 9.58
CA THR A 160 13.53 1.32 9.84
C THR A 160 13.08 -0.13 9.72
N VAL A 161 13.96 -1.00 9.23
CA VAL A 161 13.76 -2.46 9.17
C VAL A 161 14.44 -3.10 10.36
N LYS A 162 13.71 -3.88 11.16
CA LYS A 162 14.23 -4.60 12.33
C LYS A 162 13.41 -5.86 12.59
N TYR A 163 13.97 -6.79 13.38
CA TYR A 163 13.16 -7.83 14.00
C TYR A 163 12.36 -7.26 15.16
N TYR A 164 11.08 -7.62 15.20
CA TYR A 164 10.17 -7.23 16.27
C TYR A 164 10.31 -8.19 17.46
N ARG A 165 10.53 -7.67 18.64
CA ARG A 165 10.50 -8.40 19.90
C ARG A 165 9.64 -7.65 20.91
N ARG A 166 8.83 -8.40 21.63
CA ARG A 166 8.05 -7.86 22.75
C ARG A 166 8.53 -8.51 24.04
N VAL A 167 8.96 -7.71 25.00
CA VAL A 167 9.41 -8.15 26.32
C VAL A 167 8.54 -7.47 27.34
N ARG A 168 7.63 -8.23 27.97
CA ARG A 168 6.60 -7.69 28.87
C ARG A 168 5.76 -6.63 28.14
N ASP A 169 5.81 -5.37 28.58
CA ASP A 169 5.07 -4.24 27.99
C ASP A 169 5.94 -3.40 27.03
N GLU A 170 7.23 -3.72 26.88
CA GLU A 170 8.15 -3.00 26.03
C GLU A 170 8.30 -3.66 24.66
N VAL A 171 8.47 -2.84 23.64
CA VAL A 171 8.80 -3.26 22.28
C VAL A 171 10.28 -3.01 22.05
N GLU A 172 10.98 -4.01 21.55
CA GLU A 172 12.36 -3.90 21.13
C GLU A 172 12.48 -4.18 19.62
N LEU A 173 13.20 -3.32 18.95
CA LEU A 173 13.55 -3.44 17.54
C LEU A 173 14.98 -3.92 17.43
N ILE A 174 15.15 -5.19 17.04
CA ILE A 174 16.42 -5.89 17.06
C ILE A 174 17.08 -5.79 15.68
N PRO A 175 18.28 -5.21 15.57
CA PRO A 175 19.03 -5.25 14.32
C PRO A 175 19.61 -6.64 14.05
N ALA A 176 19.88 -6.94 12.78
CA ALA A 176 20.68 -8.08 12.35
C ALA A 176 22.07 -7.61 11.93
N ASN A 177 22.78 -6.95 12.84
CA ASN A 177 24.16 -6.53 12.72
C ASN A 177 24.68 -6.20 14.12
N PRO A 178 25.74 -6.87 14.61
CA PRO A 178 26.27 -6.69 15.97
C PRO A 178 26.84 -5.29 16.23
N LYS A 179 27.08 -4.49 15.20
CA LYS A 179 27.48 -3.08 15.34
C LYS A 179 26.40 -2.20 15.94
N TYR A 180 25.13 -2.64 15.88
CA TYR A 180 23.97 -1.87 16.33
C TYR A 180 23.35 -2.49 17.58
N LYS A 181 22.91 -1.64 18.49
CA LYS A 181 22.16 -2.07 19.68
C LYS A 181 20.67 -2.13 19.37
N PRO A 182 19.92 -3.01 20.06
CA PRO A 182 18.45 -2.97 20.02
C PRO A 182 17.91 -1.59 20.38
N ILE A 183 16.83 -1.17 19.68
CA ILE A 183 16.12 0.06 19.99
C ILE A 183 14.94 -0.31 20.89
N VAL A 184 14.92 0.20 22.11
CA VAL A 184 13.80 0.03 23.04
C VAL A 184 12.78 1.14 22.78
N VAL A 185 11.58 0.77 22.40
CA VAL A 185 10.46 1.68 22.19
C VAL A 185 9.77 1.88 23.55
N ARG A 186 9.85 3.10 24.07
CA ARG A 186 9.22 3.46 25.34
C ARG A 186 7.77 3.88 25.14
N GLU A 187 6.98 3.76 26.19
CA GLU A 187 5.62 4.29 26.21
C GLU A 187 5.61 5.80 25.88
N GLY A 188 4.70 6.22 25.00
CA GLY A 188 4.64 7.60 24.51
C GLY A 188 5.59 7.94 23.35
N SER A 189 6.42 7.00 22.89
CA SER A 189 7.23 7.19 21.67
C SER A 189 6.30 7.25 20.44
N ASP A 190 6.62 8.13 19.47
CA ASP A 190 5.97 8.10 18.15
C ASP A 190 6.49 6.90 17.36
N PHE A 191 5.86 5.75 17.64
CA PHE A 191 6.18 4.45 17.05
C PHE A 191 4.97 3.86 16.38
N ARG A 192 5.15 3.41 15.13
CA ARG A 192 4.11 2.67 14.38
C ARG A 192 4.73 1.54 13.57
N ILE A 193 4.05 0.41 13.52
CA ILE A 193 4.38 -0.67 12.60
C ILE A 193 3.74 -0.32 11.25
N LEU A 194 4.55 -0.21 10.20
CA LEU A 194 4.07 0.03 8.84
C LEU A 194 3.71 -1.27 8.13
N GLY A 195 4.37 -2.36 8.49
CA GLY A 195 4.07 -3.67 7.93
C GLY A 195 5.16 -4.71 8.19
N ILE A 196 4.90 -5.93 7.71
CA ILE A 196 5.79 -7.09 7.80
C ILE A 196 6.54 -7.25 6.48
N VAL A 197 7.86 -7.46 6.56
CA VAL A 197 8.69 -7.76 5.41
C VAL A 197 8.34 -9.15 4.88
N ARG A 198 8.04 -9.24 3.59
CA ARG A 198 7.68 -10.48 2.88
C ARG A 198 8.80 -10.97 1.99
N GLY A 199 9.73 -10.11 1.65
CA GLY A 199 10.90 -10.48 0.86
C GLY A 199 11.76 -9.29 0.51
N VAL A 200 12.85 -9.59 -0.19
CA VAL A 200 13.86 -8.62 -0.62
C VAL A 200 14.07 -8.76 -2.12
N VAL A 201 14.18 -7.65 -2.80
CA VAL A 201 14.54 -7.59 -4.22
C VAL A 201 15.82 -6.79 -4.37
N ARG A 202 16.82 -7.42 -4.97
CA ARG A 202 18.13 -6.81 -5.24
C ARG A 202 18.37 -6.74 -6.73
N THR A 203 18.76 -5.57 -7.21
CA THR A 203 19.25 -5.39 -8.58
C THR A 203 20.76 -5.34 -8.55
N LEU A 204 21.38 -6.26 -9.27
CA LEU A 204 22.82 -6.23 -9.45
C LEU A 204 23.14 -5.30 -10.63
N LYS A 205 23.82 -4.19 -10.37
CA LYS A 205 24.34 -3.35 -11.45
C LYS A 205 25.46 -4.10 -12.13
N ARG A 206 25.40 -4.17 -13.44
CA ARG A 206 26.54 -4.59 -14.27
C ARG A 206 27.60 -3.51 -14.28
#